data_f9fb7f00afebcc84fd107d0ad42375d5
#
_entry.id   f9fb7f00afebcc84fd107d0ad42375d5
#
_cell.length_a   1.000
_cell.length_b   1.000
_cell.length_c   1.000
_cell.angle_alpha   90.00
_cell.angle_beta   90.00
_cell.angle_gamma   90.00
#
_symmetry.space_group_name_H-M   'P 1'
#
loop_
_entity.id
_entity.type
_entity.pdbx_description
1 polymer ?
#
loop_
_entity_poly.entity_id
_entity_poly.type
_entity_poly.pdbx_seq_one_letter_code
_entity_poly.pdbx_strand_id
1 'polypeptide(L)'
;MEQIDDLQEQLVNFITTQVCIVDNNTFVLVANWYPKDKPETYEGAEKYPAKVISININTKTVGWTLYETGLLKSYTDGGYIDGKKIVLSSDLNANFCVFNYENGANGSEAPETHFAVRNIRLIGQHFYAVSSRRNIYRRNSKHNWEMISPIPHQLANPNNIATHAIDGFSESDMYMCGDSGDLWHYNGDIWKQLDPPCNWRMTFLICANNGMVYVGGEQDQLLAGKNGNWDEVITQELAFNKGYTAYDMTFFKDTLYIATGFSVYSLKENSWVSVDEISSRSTLECIDSNSDIMIIGGRDKITIFDGKKEEILYSDNSDLNKAKVVTSSIASIADDIRDAGDELLDTIQLMKPKK
;
A
#
# COMPACT_ATOMS: atom_id res chain seq x y z
N MET A 1 11.01 20.16 -14.19
CA MET A 1 12.11 19.36 -13.62
C MET A 1 12.32 18.20 -14.55
N GLU A 2 13.55 17.84 -14.88
CA GLU A 2 13.85 16.72 -15.76
C GLU A 2 13.40 15.43 -15.08
N GLN A 3 12.52 14.68 -15.73
CA GLN A 3 12.17 13.32 -15.32
C GLN A 3 13.44 12.46 -15.26
N ILE A 4 13.45 11.45 -14.41
CA ILE A 4 14.55 10.51 -14.36
C ILE A 4 14.38 9.58 -15.56
N ASP A 5 15.09 9.85 -16.66
CA ASP A 5 14.92 9.15 -17.94
C ASP A 5 15.06 7.63 -17.80
N ASP A 6 16.05 7.17 -17.02
CA ASP A 6 16.24 5.75 -16.74
C ASP A 6 15.02 5.11 -16.06
N LEU A 7 14.27 5.85 -15.23
CA LEU A 7 13.08 5.34 -14.57
C LEU A 7 11.93 5.11 -15.57
N GLN A 8 11.80 5.98 -16.57
CA GLN A 8 10.82 5.82 -17.65
C GLN A 8 11.03 4.48 -18.38
N GLU A 9 12.27 4.17 -18.72
CA GLU A 9 12.63 2.91 -19.41
C GLU A 9 12.33 1.69 -18.53
N GLN A 10 12.63 1.78 -17.23
CA GLN A 10 12.42 0.65 -16.31
C GLN A 10 10.93 0.34 -16.07
N LEU A 11 10.04 1.33 -16.19
CA LEU A 11 8.62 1.18 -15.95
C LEU A 11 7.77 0.92 -17.21
N VAL A 12 8.41 0.78 -18.38
CA VAL A 12 7.69 0.35 -19.60
C VAL A 12 7.09 -1.04 -19.36
N ASN A 13 5.76 -1.16 -19.47
CA ASN A 13 4.99 -2.37 -19.18
C ASN A 13 5.09 -2.88 -17.73
N PHE A 14 5.45 -2.03 -16.77
CA PHE A 14 5.41 -2.34 -15.36
C PHE A 14 4.51 -1.35 -14.63
N ILE A 15 3.85 -1.82 -13.58
CA ILE A 15 3.07 -0.99 -12.66
C ILE A 15 3.68 -1.08 -11.26
N THR A 16 3.80 0.06 -10.60
CA THR A 16 4.28 0.11 -9.22
C THR A 16 3.21 -0.40 -8.27
N THR A 17 3.56 -1.34 -7.44
CA THR A 17 2.66 -1.98 -6.47
C THR A 17 3.07 -1.74 -5.02
N GLN A 18 4.33 -1.37 -4.78
CA GLN A 18 4.83 -1.01 -3.46
C GLN A 18 5.92 0.06 -3.57
N VAL A 19 6.02 0.87 -2.54
CA VAL A 19 7.10 1.83 -2.32
C VAL A 19 7.65 1.66 -0.91
N CYS A 20 8.94 1.97 -0.73
CA CYS A 20 9.59 1.94 0.58
C CYS A 20 10.69 3.01 0.61
N ILE A 21 10.70 3.86 1.62
CA ILE A 21 11.77 4.81 1.89
C ILE A 21 12.83 4.13 2.76
N VAL A 22 14.04 4.03 2.23
CA VAL A 22 15.16 3.41 2.95
C VAL A 22 15.91 4.43 3.81
N ASP A 23 16.08 5.64 3.26
CA ASP A 23 16.62 6.82 3.94
C ASP A 23 16.20 8.11 3.20
N ASN A 24 16.72 9.26 3.65
CA ASN A 24 16.36 10.58 3.11
C ASN A 24 16.65 10.75 1.60
N ASN A 25 17.48 9.88 1.03
CA ASN A 25 17.93 10.01 -0.36
C ASN A 25 17.56 8.80 -1.22
N THR A 26 17.21 7.68 -0.60
CA THR A 26 17.02 6.40 -1.28
C THR A 26 15.65 5.83 -0.98
N PHE A 27 14.94 5.49 -2.01
CA PHE A 27 13.71 4.72 -1.92
C PHE A 27 13.70 3.58 -2.94
N VAL A 28 12.82 2.64 -2.73
CA VAL A 28 12.67 1.45 -3.55
C VAL A 28 11.22 1.32 -4.02
N LEU A 29 11.08 0.92 -5.27
CA LEU A 29 9.80 0.58 -5.88
C LEU A 29 9.79 -0.92 -6.16
N VAL A 30 8.68 -1.57 -5.90
CA VAL A 30 8.38 -2.88 -6.48
C VAL A 30 7.40 -2.67 -7.61
N ALA A 31 7.78 -3.11 -8.80
CA ALA A 31 6.97 -2.96 -10.00
C ALA A 31 6.74 -4.33 -10.63
N ASN A 32 5.48 -4.68 -10.85
CA ASN A 32 5.08 -5.93 -11.50
C ASN A 32 4.80 -5.69 -12.96
N TRP A 33 5.19 -6.65 -13.80
CA TRP A 33 4.91 -6.58 -15.21
C TRP A 33 3.40 -6.58 -15.46
N TYR A 34 2.96 -5.67 -16.32
CA TYR A 34 1.56 -5.49 -16.68
C TYR A 34 1.48 -5.17 -18.18
N PRO A 35 0.90 -6.09 -19.00
CA PRO A 35 0.84 -5.90 -20.45
C PRO A 35 -0.21 -4.84 -20.79
N LYS A 36 0.19 -3.59 -20.85
CA LYS A 36 -0.72 -2.44 -21.11
C LYS A 36 -1.48 -2.57 -22.43
N ASP A 37 -0.86 -3.24 -23.41
CA ASP A 37 -1.49 -3.44 -24.73
C ASP A 37 -2.49 -4.60 -24.76
N LYS A 38 -2.46 -5.50 -23.78
CA LYS A 38 -3.33 -6.68 -23.69
C LYS A 38 -3.70 -6.97 -22.24
N PRO A 39 -4.39 -6.08 -21.54
CA PRO A 39 -4.73 -6.28 -20.13
C PRO A 39 -5.63 -7.51 -19.91
N GLU A 40 -6.40 -7.91 -20.89
CA GLU A 40 -7.26 -9.11 -20.86
C GLU A 40 -6.48 -10.43 -20.87
N THR A 41 -5.20 -10.41 -21.23
CA THR A 41 -4.32 -11.59 -21.20
C THR A 41 -3.62 -11.79 -19.87
N TYR A 42 -3.90 -10.93 -18.89
CA TYR A 42 -3.27 -10.98 -17.58
C TYR A 42 -3.82 -12.15 -16.75
N GLU A 43 -3.14 -13.27 -16.80
CA GLU A 43 -3.52 -14.53 -16.13
C GLU A 43 -2.96 -14.69 -14.71
N GLY A 44 -2.59 -13.61 -14.04
CA GLY A 44 -2.01 -13.63 -12.71
C GLY A 44 -0.54 -13.24 -12.70
N ALA A 45 -0.20 -12.34 -11.80
CA ALA A 45 1.12 -11.70 -11.75
C ALA A 45 2.24 -12.66 -11.33
N GLU A 46 1.93 -13.78 -10.72
CA GLU A 46 2.90 -14.81 -10.35
C GLU A 46 3.62 -15.45 -11.54
N LYS A 47 3.07 -15.33 -12.75
CA LYS A 47 3.67 -15.85 -13.99
C LYS A 47 4.55 -14.81 -14.70
N TYR A 48 4.55 -13.57 -14.25
CA TYR A 48 5.21 -12.48 -14.93
C TYR A 48 6.34 -11.90 -14.09
N PRO A 49 7.37 -11.34 -14.71
CA PRO A 49 8.49 -10.79 -13.97
C PRO A 49 8.09 -9.58 -13.12
N ALA A 50 8.85 -9.36 -12.06
CA ALA A 50 8.80 -8.15 -11.27
C ALA A 50 10.17 -7.47 -11.27
N LYS A 51 10.17 -6.14 -11.12
CA LYS A 51 11.37 -5.35 -10.90
C LYS A 51 11.35 -4.78 -9.48
N VAL A 52 12.50 -4.83 -8.85
CA VAL A 52 12.78 -4.00 -7.67
C VAL A 52 13.73 -2.91 -8.12
N ILE A 53 13.28 -1.67 -8.02
CA ILE A 53 13.95 -0.49 -8.56
C ILE A 53 14.35 0.39 -7.39
N SER A 54 15.64 0.66 -7.27
CA SER A 54 16.22 1.57 -6.28
C SER A 54 16.47 2.92 -6.93
N ILE A 55 16.05 3.98 -6.28
CA ILE A 55 16.23 5.34 -6.77
C ILE A 55 16.90 6.18 -5.70
N ASN A 56 18.00 6.84 -6.08
CA ASN A 56 18.62 7.87 -5.27
C ASN A 56 18.23 9.24 -5.81
N ILE A 57 17.50 10.01 -5.02
CA ILE A 57 16.94 11.30 -5.44
C ILE A 57 17.99 12.39 -5.59
N ASN A 58 19.10 12.33 -4.83
CA ASN A 58 20.14 13.34 -4.90
C ASN A 58 21.04 13.17 -6.13
N THR A 59 21.43 11.92 -6.41
CA THR A 59 22.30 11.60 -7.57
C THR A 59 21.49 11.34 -8.83
N LYS A 60 20.16 11.23 -8.73
CA LYS A 60 19.24 10.83 -9.82
C LYS A 60 19.64 9.49 -10.47
N THR A 61 20.23 8.59 -9.69
CA THR A 61 20.63 7.27 -10.16
C THR A 61 19.55 6.25 -9.91
N VAL A 62 19.35 5.36 -10.88
CA VAL A 62 18.41 4.25 -10.84
C VAL A 62 19.18 2.95 -10.92
N GLY A 63 18.98 2.08 -9.95
CA GLY A 63 19.44 0.69 -9.99
C GLY A 63 18.22 -0.24 -10.01
N TRP A 64 18.33 -1.39 -10.66
CA TRP A 64 17.21 -2.32 -10.70
C TRP A 64 17.65 -3.78 -10.75
N THR A 65 16.76 -4.67 -10.33
CA THR A 65 16.92 -6.11 -10.46
C THR A 65 15.61 -6.72 -10.92
N LEU A 66 15.73 -7.62 -11.91
CA LEU A 66 14.59 -8.36 -12.45
C LEU A 66 14.44 -9.69 -11.70
N TYR A 67 13.23 -10.02 -11.32
CA TYR A 67 12.82 -11.32 -10.81
C TYR A 67 11.93 -12.00 -11.83
N GLU A 68 12.21 -13.27 -12.13
CA GLU A 68 11.47 -14.04 -13.15
C GLU A 68 10.06 -14.38 -12.71
N THR A 69 9.81 -14.42 -11.41
CA THR A 69 8.48 -14.65 -10.82
C THR A 69 7.93 -13.34 -10.26
N GLY A 70 6.67 -13.05 -10.56
CA GLY A 70 6.04 -11.83 -10.10
C GLY A 70 5.94 -11.76 -8.57
N LEU A 71 6.17 -10.58 -8.03
CA LEU A 71 5.96 -10.26 -6.61
C LEU A 71 4.53 -9.77 -6.40
N LEU A 72 3.55 -10.58 -6.80
CA LEU A 72 2.13 -10.23 -6.67
C LEU A 72 1.77 -10.03 -5.20
N LYS A 73 1.11 -8.92 -4.89
CA LYS A 73 0.84 -8.49 -3.52
C LYS A 73 2.10 -8.52 -2.67
N SER A 74 3.17 -7.96 -3.22
CA SER A 74 4.43 -7.83 -2.53
C SER A 74 4.29 -6.96 -1.28
N TYR A 75 5.12 -7.24 -0.31
CA TYR A 75 5.33 -6.41 0.86
C TYR A 75 6.80 -6.04 0.90
N THR A 76 7.09 -4.78 1.16
CA THR A 76 8.46 -4.27 1.09
C THR A 76 8.70 -3.33 2.25
N ASP A 77 9.84 -3.51 2.90
CA ASP A 77 10.34 -2.57 3.88
C ASP A 77 11.86 -2.55 3.87
N GLY A 78 12.47 -1.50 4.41
CA GLY A 78 13.91 -1.33 4.40
C GLY A 78 14.42 -0.27 5.34
N GLY A 79 15.73 -0.24 5.50
CA GLY A 79 16.42 0.69 6.37
C GLY A 79 17.82 0.21 6.69
N TYR A 80 18.27 0.45 7.91
CA TYR A 80 19.60 0.10 8.38
C TYR A 80 19.59 -1.01 9.41
N ILE A 81 20.36 -2.07 9.17
CA ILE A 81 20.64 -3.15 10.11
C ILE A 81 22.15 -3.18 10.31
N ASP A 82 22.64 -3.00 11.54
CA ASP A 82 24.07 -2.91 11.87
C ASP A 82 24.82 -1.89 11.00
N GLY A 83 24.20 -0.75 10.72
CA GLY A 83 24.74 0.29 9.85
C GLY A 83 24.72 -0.02 8.35
N LYS A 84 24.20 -1.16 7.92
CA LYS A 84 24.11 -1.59 6.52
C LYS A 84 22.71 -1.31 5.99
N LYS A 85 22.66 -0.72 4.80
CA LYS A 85 21.39 -0.44 4.12
C LYS A 85 20.86 -1.72 3.47
N ILE A 86 19.70 -2.18 3.91
CA ILE A 86 19.06 -3.41 3.46
C ILE A 86 17.59 -3.15 3.16
N VAL A 87 17.11 -3.73 2.06
CA VAL A 87 15.69 -3.78 1.71
C VAL A 87 15.27 -5.23 1.55
N LEU A 88 14.11 -5.55 2.04
CA LEU A 88 13.48 -6.86 1.91
C LEU A 88 12.14 -6.70 1.22
N SER A 89 11.94 -7.42 0.13
CA SER A 89 10.65 -7.53 -0.57
C SER A 89 10.24 -8.99 -0.62
N SER A 90 8.95 -9.28 -0.48
CA SER A 90 8.44 -10.64 -0.56
C SER A 90 7.21 -10.77 -1.46
N ASP A 91 6.99 -11.97 -1.97
CA ASP A 91 5.68 -12.38 -2.46
C ASP A 91 4.82 -12.97 -1.34
N LEU A 92 3.59 -13.39 -1.69
CA LEU A 92 2.69 -14.05 -0.74
C LEU A 92 3.20 -15.40 -0.23
N ASN A 93 4.13 -16.05 -0.92
CA ASN A 93 4.61 -17.40 -0.62
C ASN A 93 5.93 -17.40 0.17
N ALA A 94 6.33 -16.24 0.73
CA ALA A 94 7.58 -16.04 1.44
C ALA A 94 8.83 -16.30 0.58
N ASN A 95 8.76 -15.99 -0.71
CA ASN A 95 9.95 -15.81 -1.50
C ASN A 95 10.43 -14.37 -1.30
N PHE A 96 11.58 -14.21 -0.66
CA PHE A 96 12.12 -12.91 -0.32
C PHE A 96 13.24 -12.51 -1.30
N CYS A 97 13.21 -11.26 -1.67
CA CYS A 97 14.26 -10.58 -2.41
C CYS A 97 14.99 -9.65 -1.47
N VAL A 98 16.28 -9.83 -1.34
CA VAL A 98 17.12 -9.04 -0.43
C VAL A 98 18.07 -8.18 -1.21
N PHE A 99 18.03 -6.88 -0.94
CA PHE A 99 18.97 -5.91 -1.51
C PHE A 99 19.94 -5.44 -0.43
N ASN A 100 21.20 -5.61 -0.66
CA ASN A 100 22.26 -5.04 0.17
C ASN A 100 23.03 -4.01 -0.65
N TYR A 101 22.95 -2.76 -0.25
CA TYR A 101 23.54 -1.63 -0.98
C TYR A 101 25.06 -1.55 -0.87
N GLU A 102 25.67 -2.14 0.16
CA GLU A 102 27.11 -2.04 0.35
C GLU A 102 27.92 -2.88 -0.65
N ASN A 103 27.41 -4.02 -1.01
CA ASN A 103 28.14 -4.97 -1.87
C ASN A 103 27.41 -5.28 -3.18
N GLY A 104 26.28 -4.62 -3.45
CA GLY A 104 25.46 -4.89 -4.63
C GLY A 104 24.89 -6.32 -4.66
N ALA A 105 24.95 -7.03 -3.53
CA ALA A 105 24.46 -8.40 -3.46
C ALA A 105 22.94 -8.40 -3.40
N ASN A 106 22.37 -8.69 -4.54
CA ASN A 106 20.96 -9.02 -4.65
C ASN A 106 20.85 -10.54 -4.50
N GLY A 107 20.02 -10.98 -3.60
CA GLY A 107 19.82 -12.40 -3.34
C GLY A 107 18.36 -12.73 -3.18
N SER A 108 18.02 -13.99 -3.45
CA SER A 108 16.76 -14.56 -3.02
C SER A 108 16.98 -15.36 -1.74
N GLU A 109 15.98 -15.39 -0.90
CA GLU A 109 15.92 -16.29 0.25
C GLU A 109 14.50 -16.78 0.47
N ALA A 110 14.38 -17.95 1.05
CA ALA A 110 13.12 -18.49 1.53
C ALA A 110 13.36 -19.10 2.91
N PRO A 111 12.40 -19.00 3.83
CA PRO A 111 12.47 -19.69 5.11
C PRO A 111 12.36 -21.21 4.88
N GLU A 112 12.86 -22.00 5.81
CA GLU A 112 12.70 -23.45 5.76
C GLU A 112 11.21 -23.85 5.82
N THR A 113 10.40 -23.08 6.52
CA THR A 113 8.95 -23.28 6.60
C THR A 113 8.24 -22.25 5.75
N HIS A 114 7.52 -22.69 4.75
CA HIS A 114 6.70 -21.82 3.90
C HIS A 114 5.49 -21.27 4.68
N PHE A 115 5.25 -19.98 4.55
CA PHE A 115 4.09 -19.31 5.13
C PHE A 115 3.59 -18.20 4.17
N ALA A 116 2.33 -17.86 4.29
CA ALA A 116 1.77 -16.77 3.48
C ALA A 116 2.09 -15.43 4.14
N VAL A 117 2.92 -14.61 3.52
CA VAL A 117 3.24 -13.26 4.00
C VAL A 117 2.04 -12.34 3.80
N ARG A 118 1.75 -11.53 4.80
CA ARG A 118 0.67 -10.53 4.80
C ARG A 118 1.16 -9.11 5.03
N ASN A 119 2.32 -8.97 5.64
CA ASN A 119 3.00 -7.69 5.84
C ASN A 119 4.44 -7.96 6.27
N ILE A 120 5.33 -7.02 5.99
CA ILE A 120 6.73 -7.00 6.45
C ILE A 120 7.01 -5.63 7.03
N ARG A 121 7.73 -5.59 8.17
CA ARG A 121 8.26 -4.36 8.76
C ARG A 121 9.67 -4.57 9.30
N LEU A 122 10.50 -3.56 9.10
CA LEU A 122 11.79 -3.43 9.79
C LEU A 122 11.53 -2.72 11.12
N ILE A 123 11.66 -3.45 12.22
CA ILE A 123 11.50 -2.90 13.55
C ILE A 123 12.81 -3.10 14.30
N GLY A 124 13.44 -2.01 14.73
CA GLY A 124 14.77 -2.06 15.33
C GLY A 124 15.83 -2.58 14.36
N GLN A 125 16.37 -3.75 14.64
CA GLN A 125 17.44 -4.37 13.84
C GLN A 125 16.99 -5.64 13.09
N HIS A 126 15.69 -5.96 13.12
CA HIS A 126 15.18 -7.17 12.49
C HIS A 126 13.97 -6.90 11.60
N PHE A 127 13.88 -7.66 10.51
CA PHE A 127 12.63 -7.75 9.76
C PHE A 127 11.66 -8.70 10.45
N TYR A 128 10.42 -8.26 10.53
CA TYR A 128 9.29 -9.05 11.01
C TYR A 128 8.31 -9.25 9.86
N ALA A 129 7.80 -10.49 9.74
CA ALA A 129 6.76 -10.81 8.78
C ALA A 129 5.57 -11.41 9.52
N VAL A 130 4.36 -10.98 9.16
CA VAL A 130 3.14 -11.58 9.68
C VAL A 130 2.46 -12.44 8.63
N SER A 131 1.74 -13.44 9.12
CA SER A 131 1.03 -14.43 8.32
C SER A 131 -0.36 -14.68 8.90
N SER A 132 -1.14 -15.52 8.23
CA SER A 132 -2.41 -16.00 8.76
C SER A 132 -2.23 -16.66 10.13
N ARG A 133 -3.31 -16.74 10.91
CA ARG A 133 -3.35 -17.41 12.23
C ARG A 133 -2.46 -16.78 13.29
N ARG A 134 -2.22 -15.45 13.21
CA ARG A 134 -1.38 -14.70 14.16
C ARG A 134 0.08 -15.17 14.21
N ASN A 135 0.57 -15.76 13.13
CA ASN A 135 1.97 -16.15 13.06
C ASN A 135 2.84 -14.92 12.78
N ILE A 136 3.88 -14.76 13.60
CA ILE A 136 4.87 -13.71 13.46
C ILE A 136 6.22 -14.37 13.31
N TYR A 137 6.96 -13.98 12.29
CA TYR A 137 8.30 -14.47 12.01
C TYR A 137 9.28 -13.32 12.11
N ARG A 138 10.41 -13.57 12.78
CA ARG A 138 11.55 -12.66 12.86
C ARG A 138 12.69 -13.21 12.01
N ARG A 139 13.25 -12.36 11.16
CA ARG A 139 14.44 -12.70 10.39
C ARG A 139 15.69 -12.50 11.22
N ASN A 140 16.37 -13.59 11.61
CA ASN A 140 17.63 -13.54 12.36
C ASN A 140 18.85 -13.40 11.43
N SER A 141 18.81 -14.04 10.24
CA SER A 141 19.83 -13.96 9.21
C SER A 141 19.26 -14.48 7.87
N LYS A 142 20.10 -14.52 6.83
CA LYS A 142 19.73 -15.10 5.54
C LYS A 142 19.19 -16.53 5.71
N HIS A 143 17.99 -16.81 5.18
CA HIS A 143 17.23 -18.06 5.29
C HIS A 143 16.82 -18.47 6.72
N ASN A 144 17.21 -17.74 7.74
CA ASN A 144 16.91 -18.07 9.13
C ASN A 144 15.78 -17.17 9.65
N TRP A 145 14.58 -17.68 9.57
CA TRP A 145 13.35 -17.07 10.09
C TRP A 145 12.84 -17.87 11.29
N GLU A 146 12.67 -17.21 12.39
CA GLU A 146 12.17 -17.78 13.64
C GLU A 146 10.72 -17.37 13.86
N MET A 147 9.85 -18.33 14.10
CA MET A 147 8.47 -18.05 14.54
C MET A 147 8.49 -17.64 16.02
N ILE A 148 8.15 -16.38 16.29
CA ILE A 148 8.19 -15.81 17.64
C ILE A 148 6.81 -15.58 18.24
N SER A 149 5.76 -16.08 17.60
CA SER A 149 4.39 -15.90 18.07
C SER A 149 4.01 -16.97 19.10
N PRO A 150 4.00 -16.64 20.37
CA PRO A 150 3.50 -17.53 21.42
C PRO A 150 1.99 -17.40 21.61
N ILE A 151 1.27 -16.82 20.64
CA ILE A 151 -0.16 -16.65 20.75
C ILE A 151 -0.80 -18.03 20.65
N PRO A 152 -1.47 -18.49 21.71
CA PRO A 152 -2.07 -19.80 21.70
C PRO A 152 -3.07 -19.91 20.54
N HIS A 153 -2.84 -20.85 19.64
CA HIS A 153 -3.78 -21.17 18.56
C HIS A 153 -5.18 -21.59 19.08
N GLN A 154 -5.31 -21.72 20.39
CA GLN A 154 -6.50 -22.22 21.09
C GLN A 154 -7.56 -21.16 21.39
N LEU A 155 -7.26 -19.88 21.27
CA LEU A 155 -8.23 -18.82 21.53
C LEU A 155 -9.00 -18.50 20.26
N ALA A 156 -10.24 -18.98 20.22
CA ALA A 156 -11.30 -18.71 19.25
C ALA A 156 -10.98 -19.03 17.76
N ASN A 157 -11.59 -20.08 17.28
CA ASN A 157 -11.67 -20.51 15.88
C ASN A 157 -10.42 -20.18 15.01
N PRO A 158 -9.34 -20.94 15.16
CA PRO A 158 -8.03 -20.59 14.58
C PRO A 158 -8.00 -20.59 13.05
N ASN A 159 -9.08 -21.00 12.42
CA ASN A 159 -9.11 -21.23 10.99
C ASN A 159 -9.42 -19.97 10.13
N ASN A 160 -9.85 -18.86 10.75
CA ASN A 160 -10.33 -17.69 10.01
C ASN A 160 -9.75 -16.35 10.44
N ILE A 161 -8.72 -16.31 11.26
CA ILE A 161 -8.13 -15.03 11.67
C ILE A 161 -6.92 -14.74 10.78
N ALA A 162 -7.06 -13.80 9.89
CA ALA A 162 -5.93 -13.27 9.14
C ALA A 162 -5.30 -12.11 9.92
N THR A 163 -3.98 -12.15 10.08
CA THR A 163 -3.19 -11.01 10.52
C THR A 163 -2.81 -10.19 9.28
N HIS A 164 -3.02 -8.89 9.31
CA HIS A 164 -2.84 -8.04 8.14
C HIS A 164 -1.65 -7.11 8.25
N ALA A 165 -1.36 -6.59 9.44
CA ALA A 165 -0.25 -5.67 9.64
C ALA A 165 0.45 -5.86 10.99
N ILE A 166 1.72 -5.49 11.04
CA ILE A 166 2.56 -5.39 12.22
C ILE A 166 3.37 -4.10 12.11
N ASP A 167 3.57 -3.43 13.24
CA ASP A 167 4.53 -2.32 13.36
C ASP A 167 4.96 -2.18 14.82
N GLY A 168 6.00 -1.38 15.11
CA GLY A 168 6.50 -1.23 16.47
C GLY A 168 7.32 0.04 16.68
N PHE A 169 7.25 0.58 17.89
CA PHE A 169 8.17 1.64 18.33
C PHE A 169 9.58 1.09 18.60
N SER A 170 9.66 -0.20 18.93
CA SER A 170 10.89 -0.96 19.15
C SER A 170 10.58 -2.45 19.10
N GLU A 171 11.62 -3.30 19.13
CA GLU A 171 11.48 -4.76 19.22
C GLU A 171 10.81 -5.24 20.52
N SER A 172 10.69 -4.37 21.52
CA SER A 172 9.99 -4.65 22.79
C SER A 172 8.65 -3.90 22.94
N ASP A 173 8.21 -3.18 21.90
CA ASP A 173 6.93 -2.46 21.88
C ASP A 173 6.36 -2.53 20.46
N MET A 174 5.67 -3.65 20.16
CA MET A 174 5.12 -3.96 18.84
C MET A 174 3.62 -4.17 18.90
N TYR A 175 2.96 -3.87 17.82
CA TYR A 175 1.52 -4.10 17.65
C TYR A 175 1.26 -4.91 16.38
N MET A 176 0.21 -5.73 16.38
CA MET A 176 -0.29 -6.37 15.18
C MET A 176 -1.81 -6.32 15.15
N CYS A 177 -2.37 -6.30 13.95
CA CYS A 177 -3.80 -6.25 13.75
C CYS A 177 -4.28 -7.22 12.66
N GLY A 178 -5.59 -7.50 12.66
CA GLY A 178 -6.19 -8.46 11.75
C GLY A 178 -7.71 -8.36 11.63
N ASP A 179 -8.34 -9.46 11.26
CA ASP A 179 -9.79 -9.53 11.07
C ASP A 179 -10.55 -9.39 12.39
N SER A 180 -11.77 -8.85 12.32
CA SER A 180 -12.74 -8.84 13.43
C SER A 180 -12.25 -8.15 14.70
N GLY A 181 -11.52 -7.05 14.58
CA GLY A 181 -10.99 -6.30 15.72
C GLY A 181 -9.81 -7.00 16.42
N ASP A 182 -9.16 -7.96 15.78
CA ASP A 182 -8.04 -8.69 16.35
C ASP A 182 -6.80 -7.81 16.46
N LEU A 183 -6.61 -7.21 17.61
CA LEU A 183 -5.52 -6.27 17.90
C LEU A 183 -4.68 -6.79 19.08
N TRP A 184 -3.36 -6.79 18.92
CA TRP A 184 -2.42 -7.33 19.91
C TRP A 184 -1.26 -6.38 20.15
N HIS A 185 -0.74 -6.41 21.36
CA HIS A 185 0.44 -5.66 21.80
C HIS A 185 1.47 -6.59 22.42
N TYR A 186 2.72 -6.43 22.00
CA TYR A 186 3.90 -7.05 22.58
C TYR A 186 4.65 -6.05 23.44
N ASN A 187 4.87 -6.38 24.71
CA ASN A 187 5.51 -5.48 25.66
C ASN A 187 7.00 -5.83 25.94
N GLY A 188 7.62 -6.61 25.07
CA GLY A 188 8.99 -7.10 25.23
C GLY A 188 9.09 -8.48 25.88
N ASP A 189 8.00 -9.00 26.48
CA ASP A 189 7.94 -10.28 27.15
C ASP A 189 6.81 -11.15 26.58
N ILE A 190 5.60 -10.63 26.56
CA ILE A 190 4.41 -11.37 26.13
C ILE A 190 3.56 -10.58 25.15
N TRP A 191 2.87 -11.29 24.27
CA TRP A 191 1.77 -10.76 23.46
C TRP A 191 0.49 -10.75 24.29
N LYS A 192 -0.18 -9.62 24.33
CA LYS A 192 -1.47 -9.43 24.99
C LYS A 192 -2.52 -9.00 23.99
N GLN A 193 -3.65 -9.67 23.94
CA GLN A 193 -4.81 -9.24 23.17
C GLN A 193 -5.37 -7.97 23.80
N LEU A 194 -5.68 -7.01 22.95
CA LEU A 194 -6.34 -5.77 23.31
C LEU A 194 -7.83 -5.89 22.99
N ASP A 195 -8.62 -5.03 23.61
CA ASP A 195 -10.07 -4.96 23.43
C ASP A 195 -10.43 -3.59 22.83
N PRO A 196 -10.26 -3.40 21.51
CA PRO A 196 -10.62 -2.16 20.85
C PRO A 196 -12.16 -2.01 20.78
N PRO A 197 -12.69 -0.77 20.71
CA PRO A 197 -14.14 -0.53 20.67
C PRO A 197 -14.79 -0.88 19.32
N CYS A 198 -14.19 -1.75 18.54
CA CYS A 198 -14.63 -2.09 17.19
C CYS A 198 -14.37 -3.56 16.84
N ASN A 199 -15.06 -4.04 15.81
CA ASN A 199 -14.95 -5.42 15.33
C ASN A 199 -14.76 -5.54 13.81
N TRP A 200 -14.38 -4.45 13.16
CA TRP A 200 -14.14 -4.45 11.71
C TRP A 200 -12.75 -5.03 11.36
N ARG A 201 -12.53 -5.28 10.09
CA ARG A 201 -11.26 -5.76 9.55
C ARG A 201 -10.23 -4.66 9.55
N MET A 202 -9.14 -4.86 10.29
CA MET A 202 -8.00 -3.97 10.40
C MET A 202 -6.95 -4.36 9.36
N THR A 203 -6.62 -3.46 8.44
CA THR A 203 -5.72 -3.73 7.32
C THR A 203 -4.39 -3.00 7.39
N PHE A 204 -4.36 -1.87 8.09
CA PHE A 204 -3.18 -1.02 8.25
C PHE A 204 -2.86 -0.80 9.72
N LEU A 205 -1.59 -0.68 10.05
CA LEU A 205 -1.13 -0.35 11.38
C LEU A 205 0.15 0.48 11.29
N ILE A 206 0.21 1.58 12.02
CA ILE A 206 1.36 2.48 12.10
C ILE A 206 1.62 2.87 13.55
N CYS A 207 2.84 2.64 14.01
CA CYS A 207 3.39 3.21 15.23
C CYS A 207 4.01 4.57 14.91
N ALA A 208 3.25 5.63 15.07
CA ALA A 208 3.63 6.97 14.64
C ALA A 208 4.64 7.63 15.58
N ASN A 209 5.46 8.55 15.06
CA ASN A 209 6.49 9.26 15.83
C ASN A 209 5.93 10.20 16.92
N ASN A 210 4.62 10.51 16.91
CA ASN A 210 3.92 11.19 17.99
C ASN A 210 3.60 10.27 19.19
N GLY A 211 4.01 9.00 19.11
CA GLY A 211 3.82 7.99 20.16
C GLY A 211 2.44 7.34 20.17
N MET A 212 1.58 7.62 19.22
CA MET A 212 0.28 6.97 19.03
C MET A 212 0.38 5.81 18.03
N VAL A 213 -0.50 4.84 18.18
CA VAL A 213 -0.72 3.79 17.19
C VAL A 213 -2.01 4.09 16.46
N TYR A 214 -1.95 4.05 15.14
CA TYR A 214 -3.09 4.20 14.25
C TYR A 214 -3.37 2.86 13.56
N VAL A 215 -4.64 2.48 13.52
CA VAL A 215 -5.10 1.27 12.87
C VAL A 215 -6.22 1.63 11.90
N GLY A 216 -6.04 1.32 10.62
CA GLY A 216 -7.00 1.60 9.56
C GLY A 216 -7.71 0.34 9.07
N GLY A 217 -8.96 0.50 8.64
CA GLY A 217 -9.78 -0.53 8.00
C GLY A 217 -9.91 -0.35 6.49
N GLU A 218 -10.76 -1.14 5.88
CA GLU A 218 -10.97 -1.12 4.41
C GLU A 218 -11.73 0.13 3.90
N GLN A 219 -12.47 0.78 4.75
CA GLN A 219 -13.18 2.01 4.42
C GLN A 219 -12.48 3.20 5.10
N ASP A 220 -13.19 4.17 5.52
CA ASP A 220 -12.69 5.32 6.29
C ASP A 220 -12.53 5.02 7.79
N GLN A 221 -12.60 3.76 8.18
CA GLN A 221 -12.45 3.29 9.56
C GLN A 221 -11.05 3.58 10.08
N LEU A 222 -10.98 4.25 11.21
CA LEU A 222 -9.72 4.59 11.85
C LEU A 222 -9.86 4.47 13.37
N LEU A 223 -8.91 3.77 13.98
CA LEU A 223 -8.73 3.64 15.40
C LEU A 223 -7.41 4.29 15.78
N ALA A 224 -7.38 5.02 16.87
CA ALA A 224 -6.15 5.57 17.44
C ALA A 224 -6.04 5.23 18.92
N GLY A 225 -4.85 4.90 19.36
CA GLY A 225 -4.67 4.58 20.78
C GLY A 225 -3.25 4.15 21.14
N LYS A 226 -3.11 3.75 22.39
CA LYS A 226 -1.88 3.13 22.93
C LYS A 226 -2.18 2.46 24.27
N ASN A 227 -1.48 1.35 24.56
CA ASN A 227 -1.49 0.69 25.88
C ASN A 227 -2.90 0.36 26.43
N GLY A 228 -3.84 -0.01 25.56
CA GLY A 228 -5.18 -0.41 25.96
C GLY A 228 -6.21 0.72 26.03
N ASN A 229 -5.82 1.96 25.76
CA ASN A 229 -6.74 3.08 25.59
C ASN A 229 -6.89 3.33 24.09
N TRP A 230 -8.06 2.99 23.56
CA TRP A 230 -8.36 3.07 22.13
C TRP A 230 -9.65 3.82 21.87
N ASP A 231 -9.60 4.74 20.93
CA ASP A 231 -10.75 5.50 20.48
C ASP A 231 -10.93 5.32 18.96
N GLU A 232 -12.17 5.13 18.54
CA GLU A 232 -12.51 5.30 17.13
C GLU A 232 -12.39 6.78 16.78
N VAL A 233 -11.60 7.07 15.77
CA VAL A 233 -11.56 8.40 15.18
C VAL A 233 -12.77 8.52 14.27
N ILE A 234 -13.84 9.14 14.78
CA ILE A 234 -15.05 9.41 13.98
C ILE A 234 -14.66 10.43 12.92
N THR A 235 -14.33 9.95 11.75
CA THR A 235 -14.21 10.77 10.57
C THR A 235 -15.64 11.09 10.13
N GLN A 236 -15.94 12.37 9.89
CA GLN A 236 -17.15 12.68 9.12
C GLN A 236 -17.05 11.87 7.83
N GLU A 237 -18.16 11.20 7.43
CA GLU A 237 -18.17 10.45 6.17
C GLU A 237 -17.40 11.25 5.14
N LEU A 238 -16.33 10.67 4.64
CA LEU A 238 -15.64 11.24 3.49
C LEU A 238 -16.77 11.56 2.51
N ALA A 239 -16.89 12.79 2.08
CA ALA A 239 -17.91 13.22 1.11
C ALA A 239 -17.75 12.48 -0.23
N PHE A 240 -17.24 11.26 -0.14
CA PHE A 240 -16.96 10.36 -1.24
C PHE A 240 -18.14 9.46 -1.48
N ASN A 241 -18.51 9.42 -2.72
CA ASN A 241 -19.36 8.38 -3.26
C ASN A 241 -18.90 7.02 -2.74
N LYS A 242 -19.78 6.31 -2.06
CA LYS A 242 -19.63 4.96 -1.52
C LYS A 242 -18.77 4.10 -2.46
N GLY A 243 -17.58 3.71 -2.05
CA GLY A 243 -16.74 2.80 -2.82
C GLY A 243 -15.23 3.07 -2.83
N TYR A 244 -14.73 4.08 -2.14
CA TYR A 244 -13.28 4.26 -2.00
C TYR A 244 -12.74 3.35 -0.89
N THR A 245 -11.73 2.59 -1.24
CA THR A 245 -10.96 1.76 -0.32
C THR A 245 -9.62 2.43 -0.07
N ALA A 246 -9.20 2.54 1.18
CA ALA A 246 -7.82 2.87 1.50
C ALA A 246 -6.93 1.71 1.06
N TYR A 247 -5.90 1.99 0.31
CA TYR A 247 -4.93 1.01 -0.16
C TYR A 247 -3.69 0.97 0.72
N ASP A 248 -3.31 2.13 1.28
CA ASP A 248 -2.14 2.25 2.13
C ASP A 248 -2.23 3.49 3.01
N MET A 249 -1.43 3.53 4.09
CA MET A 249 -1.45 4.56 5.10
C MET A 249 -0.04 4.89 5.57
N THR A 250 0.25 6.17 5.83
CA THR A 250 1.52 6.62 6.41
C THR A 250 1.32 7.80 7.36
N PHE A 251 2.30 8.03 8.26
CA PHE A 251 2.30 9.18 9.16
C PHE A 251 3.45 10.12 8.82
N PHE A 252 3.14 11.31 8.33
CA PHE A 252 4.10 12.27 7.81
C PHE A 252 3.85 13.67 8.38
N LYS A 253 4.91 14.30 8.94
CA LYS A 253 4.85 15.66 9.50
C LYS A 253 3.64 15.88 10.41
N ASP A 254 3.54 15.04 11.45
CA ASP A 254 2.47 15.07 12.46
C ASP A 254 1.04 14.89 11.92
N THR A 255 0.90 14.35 10.74
CA THR A 255 -0.39 14.12 10.10
C THR A 255 -0.46 12.72 9.50
N LEU A 256 -1.61 12.06 9.64
CA LEU A 256 -1.89 10.78 9.00
C LEU A 256 -2.37 11.01 7.56
N TYR A 257 -1.86 10.20 6.64
CA TYR A 257 -2.22 10.20 5.22
C TYR A 257 -2.67 8.83 4.77
N ILE A 258 -3.64 8.79 3.85
CA ILE A 258 -4.08 7.56 3.17
C ILE A 258 -4.05 7.74 1.66
N ALA A 259 -3.68 6.68 0.96
CA ALA A 259 -3.83 6.55 -0.49
C ALA A 259 -5.09 5.73 -0.81
N THR A 260 -5.93 6.22 -1.74
CA THR A 260 -7.26 5.63 -2.02
C THR A 260 -7.44 5.16 -3.46
N GLY A 261 -6.36 4.98 -4.20
CA GLY A 261 -6.42 4.62 -5.61
C GLY A 261 -6.62 5.80 -6.56
N PHE A 262 -7.18 6.92 -6.10
CA PHE A 262 -7.42 8.10 -6.95
C PHE A 262 -6.90 9.39 -6.33
N SER A 263 -6.74 9.43 -5.04
CA SER A 263 -6.32 10.63 -4.31
C SER A 263 -5.62 10.25 -3.01
N VAL A 264 -4.85 11.20 -2.50
CA VAL A 264 -4.27 11.16 -1.15
C VAL A 264 -5.08 12.08 -0.26
N TYR A 265 -5.37 11.60 0.94
CA TYR A 265 -6.09 12.36 1.97
C TYR A 265 -5.22 12.49 3.21
N SER A 266 -5.36 13.61 3.89
CA SER A 266 -4.77 13.89 5.20
C SER A 266 -5.85 13.98 6.26
N LEU A 267 -5.57 13.47 7.46
CA LEU A 267 -6.46 13.60 8.61
C LEU A 267 -6.31 15.00 9.23
N LYS A 268 -7.39 15.80 9.24
CA LYS A 268 -7.46 17.11 9.88
C LYS A 268 -8.73 17.20 10.71
N GLU A 269 -8.57 17.51 12.00
CA GLU A 269 -9.72 17.70 12.92
C GLU A 269 -10.77 16.57 12.83
N ASN A 270 -10.31 15.32 12.85
CA ASN A 270 -11.13 14.10 12.72
C ASN A 270 -11.89 13.99 11.38
N SER A 271 -11.38 14.63 10.34
CA SER A 271 -11.94 14.53 8.98
C SER A 271 -10.85 14.27 7.96
N TRP A 272 -11.14 13.43 6.99
CA TRP A 272 -10.26 13.24 5.84
C TRP A 272 -10.41 14.39 4.85
N VAL A 273 -9.32 15.07 4.55
CA VAL A 273 -9.28 16.22 3.62
C VAL A 273 -8.36 15.86 2.46
N SER A 274 -8.84 16.07 1.24
CA SER A 274 -8.03 15.88 0.03
C SER A 274 -6.77 16.74 0.09
N VAL A 275 -5.65 16.17 -0.35
CA VAL A 275 -4.39 16.90 -0.50
C VAL A 275 -4.33 17.43 -1.93
N ASP A 276 -4.83 18.65 -2.12
CA ASP A 276 -4.99 19.27 -3.45
C ASP A 276 -3.65 19.52 -4.17
N GLU A 277 -2.56 19.61 -3.40
CA GLU A 277 -1.19 19.74 -3.92
C GLU A 277 -0.70 18.46 -4.62
N ILE A 278 -1.35 17.31 -4.39
CA ILE A 278 -1.06 16.05 -5.05
C ILE A 278 -2.11 15.83 -6.14
N SER A 279 -1.66 15.80 -7.38
CA SER A 279 -2.57 15.69 -8.51
C SER A 279 -3.29 14.32 -8.53
N SER A 280 -4.62 14.37 -8.52
CA SER A 280 -5.54 13.23 -8.31
C SER A 280 -5.93 12.48 -9.59
N ARG A 281 -5.15 12.57 -10.68
CA ARG A 281 -5.53 11.98 -11.97
C ARG A 281 -4.84 10.63 -12.25
N SER A 282 -4.33 9.98 -11.23
CA SER A 282 -3.54 8.75 -11.32
C SER A 282 -4.03 7.73 -10.31
N THR A 283 -3.78 6.46 -10.55
CA THR A 283 -3.97 5.43 -9.53
C THR A 283 -2.85 5.56 -8.49
N LEU A 284 -3.21 5.85 -7.24
CA LEU A 284 -2.28 6.03 -6.13
C LEU A 284 -2.57 4.93 -5.11
N GLU A 285 -1.75 3.87 -5.10
CA GLU A 285 -2.05 2.62 -4.38
C GLU A 285 -1.08 2.34 -3.23
N CYS A 286 0.09 2.98 -3.20
CA CYS A 286 1.08 2.78 -2.15
C CYS A 286 1.71 4.10 -1.72
N ILE A 287 2.02 4.20 -0.43
CA ILE A 287 2.52 5.41 0.19
C ILE A 287 3.49 5.04 1.32
N ASP A 288 4.61 5.75 1.40
CA ASP A 288 5.54 5.65 2.51
C ASP A 288 6.16 7.00 2.83
N SER A 289 6.64 7.20 4.06
CA SER A 289 7.21 8.48 4.47
C SER A 289 8.32 8.35 5.50
N ASN A 290 9.18 9.34 5.53
CA ASN A 290 10.09 9.63 6.62
C ASN A 290 9.84 11.05 7.17
N SER A 291 10.79 11.63 7.90
CA SER A 291 10.66 13.00 8.45
C SER A 291 10.56 14.10 7.38
N ASP A 292 11.15 13.89 6.21
CA ASP A 292 11.39 14.95 5.22
C ASP A 292 10.46 14.86 4.02
N ILE A 293 10.23 13.64 3.54
CA ILE A 293 9.48 13.37 2.31
C ILE A 293 8.47 12.23 2.49
N MET A 294 7.44 12.27 1.67
CA MET A 294 6.50 11.19 1.45
C MET A 294 6.57 10.79 -0.03
N ILE A 295 6.69 9.49 -0.29
CA ILE A 295 6.63 8.93 -1.64
C ILE A 295 5.26 8.29 -1.86
N ILE A 296 4.72 8.49 -3.05
CA ILE A 296 3.42 7.94 -3.45
C ILE A 296 3.61 7.27 -4.80
N GLY A 297 3.17 6.03 -4.89
CA GLY A 297 3.27 5.22 -6.10
C GLY A 297 1.92 4.65 -6.54
N GLY A 298 1.81 4.42 -7.84
CA GLY A 298 0.67 3.80 -8.47
C GLY A 298 1.01 3.30 -9.87
N ARG A 299 0.00 2.93 -10.63
CA ARG A 299 0.18 2.31 -11.94
C ARG A 299 0.85 3.20 -12.97
N ASP A 300 0.53 4.47 -12.93
CA ASP A 300 0.87 5.45 -13.98
C ASP A 300 1.61 6.66 -13.45
N LYS A 301 1.89 6.71 -12.14
CA LYS A 301 2.54 7.85 -11.51
C LYS A 301 3.34 7.46 -10.29
N ILE A 302 4.50 8.11 -10.15
CA ILE A 302 5.30 8.10 -8.93
C ILE A 302 5.66 9.55 -8.60
N THR A 303 5.45 9.94 -7.35
CA THR A 303 5.65 11.30 -6.92
C THR A 303 6.26 11.38 -5.52
N ILE A 304 6.99 12.45 -5.26
CA ILE A 304 7.46 12.83 -3.93
C ILE A 304 6.68 14.06 -3.48
N PHE A 305 6.33 14.09 -2.21
CA PHE A 305 5.68 15.22 -1.57
C PHE A 305 6.46 15.65 -0.33
N ASP A 306 6.85 16.91 -0.25
CA ASP A 306 7.61 17.47 0.85
C ASP A 306 6.73 18.11 1.95
N GLY A 307 5.43 17.91 1.89
CA GLY A 307 4.43 18.53 2.77
C GLY A 307 3.87 19.85 2.24
N LYS A 308 4.41 20.37 1.12
CA LYS A 308 3.96 21.62 0.48
C LYS A 308 3.86 21.51 -1.03
N LYS A 309 4.73 20.72 -1.64
CA LYS A 309 4.87 20.65 -3.09
C LYS A 309 5.06 19.21 -3.55
N GLU A 310 4.35 18.87 -4.61
CA GLU A 310 4.54 17.63 -5.35
C GLU A 310 5.70 17.76 -6.35
N GLU A 311 6.53 16.72 -6.41
CA GLU A 311 7.52 16.50 -7.45
C GLU A 311 7.23 15.17 -8.15
N ILE A 312 6.88 15.22 -9.44
CA ILE A 312 6.58 14.02 -10.23
C ILE A 312 7.88 13.43 -10.75
N LEU A 313 8.19 12.19 -10.35
CA LEU A 313 9.36 11.44 -10.80
C LEU A 313 9.08 10.63 -12.07
N TYR A 314 7.86 10.10 -12.16
CA TYR A 314 7.38 9.32 -13.29
C TYR A 314 5.91 9.62 -13.54
N SER A 315 5.53 9.72 -14.80
CA SER A 315 4.12 9.82 -15.21
C SER A 315 3.94 9.19 -16.58
N ASP A 316 3.06 8.19 -16.64
CA ASP A 316 2.61 7.59 -17.89
C ASP A 316 1.22 8.13 -18.25
N ASN A 317 1.18 9.01 -19.24
CA ASN A 317 -0.07 9.61 -19.70
C ASN A 317 -0.83 8.74 -20.72
N SER A 318 -0.33 7.55 -21.05
CA SER A 318 -0.96 6.68 -22.06
C SER A 318 -2.36 6.22 -21.65
N ASP A 319 -2.57 5.91 -20.38
CA ASP A 319 -3.87 5.48 -19.86
C ASP A 319 -4.85 6.66 -19.67
N LEU A 320 -4.35 7.85 -19.36
CA LEU A 320 -5.18 9.06 -19.33
C LEU A 320 -5.79 9.40 -20.69
N ASN A 321 -5.05 9.15 -21.77
CA ASN A 321 -5.57 9.35 -23.12
C ASN A 321 -6.61 8.27 -23.46
N LYS A 322 -6.42 7.02 -23.05
CA LYS A 322 -7.41 5.95 -23.18
C LYS A 322 -8.66 6.24 -22.34
N ALA A 323 -8.50 6.66 -21.09
CA ALA A 323 -9.62 7.04 -20.22
C ALA A 323 -10.42 8.22 -20.79
N LYS A 324 -9.77 9.23 -21.39
CA LYS A 324 -10.46 10.32 -22.08
C LYS A 324 -11.27 9.83 -23.28
N VAL A 325 -10.73 8.87 -24.06
CA VAL A 325 -11.45 8.24 -25.16
C VAL A 325 -12.66 7.45 -24.66
N VAL A 326 -12.50 6.65 -23.60
CA VAL A 326 -13.61 5.90 -22.99
C VAL A 326 -14.66 6.86 -22.41
N THR A 327 -14.25 7.90 -21.70
CA THR A 327 -15.19 8.89 -21.14
C THR A 327 -15.94 9.65 -22.24
N SER A 328 -15.27 10.00 -23.33
CA SER A 328 -15.93 10.63 -24.49
C SER A 328 -16.90 9.68 -25.19
N SER A 329 -16.55 8.39 -25.29
CA SER A 329 -17.42 7.35 -25.84
C SER A 329 -18.65 7.09 -24.96
N ILE A 330 -18.48 7.07 -23.63
CA ILE A 330 -19.61 6.94 -22.68
C ILE A 330 -20.52 8.19 -22.76
N ALA A 331 -19.95 9.37 -22.85
CA ALA A 331 -20.72 10.60 -23.02
C ALA A 331 -21.55 10.57 -24.34
N SER A 332 -20.95 10.13 -25.44
CA SER A 332 -21.64 9.94 -26.72
C SER A 332 -22.79 8.95 -26.62
N ILE A 333 -22.55 7.79 -25.98
CA ILE A 333 -23.62 6.78 -25.77
C ILE A 333 -24.73 7.32 -24.86
N ALA A 334 -24.40 8.12 -23.86
CA ALA A 334 -25.40 8.74 -22.97
C ALA A 334 -26.26 9.77 -23.73
N ASP A 335 -25.65 10.51 -24.64
CA ASP A 335 -26.37 11.43 -25.52
C ASP A 335 -27.29 10.67 -26.50
N ASP A 336 -26.81 9.61 -27.13
CA ASP A 336 -27.61 8.73 -28.02
C ASP A 336 -28.82 8.11 -27.29
N ILE A 337 -28.64 7.68 -26.02
CA ILE A 337 -29.73 7.14 -25.20
C ILE A 337 -30.75 8.22 -24.86
N ARG A 338 -30.32 9.44 -24.58
CA ARG A 338 -31.21 10.57 -24.31
C ARG A 338 -32.03 10.92 -25.53
N ASP A 339 -31.38 11.05 -26.68
CA ASP A 339 -32.05 11.38 -27.95
C ASP A 339 -33.06 10.30 -28.33
N ALA A 340 -32.72 8.99 -28.16
CA ALA A 340 -33.66 7.89 -28.37
C ALA A 340 -34.83 7.93 -27.36
N GLY A 341 -34.59 8.35 -26.12
CA GLY A 341 -35.61 8.56 -25.11
C GLY A 341 -36.59 9.66 -25.46
N ASP A 342 -36.10 10.78 -25.98
CA ASP A 342 -36.91 11.92 -26.42
C ASP A 342 -37.75 11.56 -27.65
N GLU A 343 -37.20 10.85 -28.65
CA GLU A 343 -37.97 10.30 -29.79
C GLU A 343 -39.12 9.36 -29.32
N LEU A 344 -38.86 8.52 -28.33
CA LEU A 344 -39.86 7.62 -27.78
C LEU A 344 -40.98 8.39 -27.06
N LEU A 345 -40.63 9.44 -26.33
CA LEU A 345 -41.59 10.32 -25.65
C LEU A 345 -42.48 11.07 -26.64
N ASP A 346 -41.92 11.57 -27.72
CA ASP A 346 -42.67 12.22 -28.81
C ASP A 346 -43.61 11.24 -29.50
N THR A 347 -43.17 10.01 -29.75
CA THR A 347 -44.00 8.95 -30.31
C THR A 347 -45.17 8.60 -29.41
N ILE A 348 -44.95 8.49 -28.08
CA ILE A 348 -45.99 8.22 -27.09
C ILE A 348 -47.00 9.40 -27.01
N GLN A 349 -46.55 10.65 -27.16
CA GLN A 349 -47.44 11.82 -27.19
C GLN A 349 -48.33 11.84 -28.43
N LEU A 350 -47.81 11.42 -29.58
CA LEU A 350 -48.58 11.28 -30.83
C LEU A 350 -49.64 10.17 -30.79
N MET A 351 -49.45 9.14 -29.94
CA MET A 351 -50.40 8.03 -29.77
C MET A 351 -51.55 8.34 -28.75
N LYS A 352 -51.55 9.49 -28.11
CA LYS A 352 -52.65 9.85 -27.21
C LYS A 352 -53.94 10.07 -28.06
N PRO A 353 -55.08 9.44 -27.72
CA PRO A 353 -56.30 9.63 -28.46
C PRO A 353 -56.76 11.10 -28.37
N LYS A 354 -56.99 11.70 -29.50
CA LYS A 354 -57.65 13.02 -29.57
C LYS A 354 -59.03 12.89 -28.92
N LYS A 355 -59.26 13.65 -27.82
CA LYS A 355 -60.59 13.78 -27.20
C LYS A 355 -61.57 14.49 -28.10
#